data_79445af181a6787df2d47b4b294eead7
#
_entry.id   79445af181a6787df2d47b4b294eead7
#
_cell.length_a   1.000
_cell.length_b   1.000
_cell.length_c   1.000
_cell.angle_alpha   90.00
_cell.angle_beta   90.00
_cell.angle_gamma   90.00
#
_symmetry.space_group_name_H-M   'P 1'
#
loop_
_entity.id
_entity.type
_entity.pdbx_description
1 polymer ?
#
loop_
_entity_poly.entity_id
_entity_poly.type
_entity_poly.pdbx_seq_one_letter_code
_entity_poly.pdbx_strand_id
1 'polypeptide(L)'
;MSEHAETHNIIIAGVERDLRLFEVKPGVKIAILNILGDTELVQAAARDLAKALHDFRAEVLVTAEAKSIPLAHALSVAMGLPY
;
A
#
# COMPACT_ATOMS: atom_id res chain seq x y z
N MET A 1 20.78 13.94 -10.52
CA MET A 1 19.74 13.05 -10.92
C MET A 1 20.22 11.62 -11.04
N SER A 2 19.49 10.72 -10.52
CA SER A 2 19.94 9.34 -10.55
C SER A 2 19.19 8.58 -11.62
N GLU A 3 19.80 8.52 -12.81
CA GLU A 3 19.26 7.67 -13.87
C GLU A 3 19.40 6.20 -13.53
N HIS A 4 20.26 5.91 -12.55
CA HIS A 4 20.57 4.54 -12.17
C HIS A 4 20.10 4.21 -10.77
N ALA A 5 19.03 4.86 -10.33
CA ALA A 5 18.45 4.53 -9.04
C ALA A 5 18.04 3.07 -9.05
N GLU A 6 18.51 2.33 -8.08
CA GLU A 6 18.09 0.95 -7.93
C GLU A 6 16.63 0.89 -7.52
N THR A 7 15.93 -0.06 -8.11
CA THR A 7 14.53 -0.28 -7.79
C THR A 7 14.28 -1.76 -7.59
N HIS A 8 13.20 -2.06 -6.90
CA HIS A 8 12.71 -3.42 -6.73
C HIS A 8 11.29 -3.47 -7.30
N ASN A 9 11.09 -4.31 -8.28
CA ASN A 9 9.79 -4.45 -8.93
C ASN A 9 8.89 -5.35 -8.11
N ILE A 10 7.66 -4.91 -7.87
CA ILE A 10 6.65 -5.73 -7.21
C ILE A 10 5.32 -5.60 -7.95
N ILE A 11 4.46 -6.57 -7.69
CA ILE A 11 3.08 -6.53 -8.16
C ILE A 11 2.18 -6.63 -6.94
N ILE A 12 1.35 -5.61 -6.74
CA ILE A 12 0.40 -5.57 -5.63
C ILE A 12 -1.00 -5.44 -6.23
N ALA A 13 -1.86 -6.41 -5.93
CA ALA A 13 -3.25 -6.38 -6.39
C ALA A 13 -3.34 -6.23 -7.91
N GLY A 14 -2.38 -6.83 -8.64
CA GLY A 14 -2.33 -6.75 -10.09
C GLY A 14 -1.71 -5.47 -10.64
N VAL A 15 -1.28 -4.56 -9.76
CA VAL A 15 -0.66 -3.29 -10.17
C VAL A 15 0.84 -3.38 -9.98
N GLU A 16 1.59 -3.14 -11.05
CA GLU A 16 3.04 -3.23 -11.03
C GLU A 16 3.65 -1.90 -10.62
N ARG A 17 4.63 -1.96 -9.75
CA ARG A 17 5.35 -0.77 -9.29
C ARG A 17 6.81 -1.09 -9.10
N ASP A 18 7.66 -0.10 -9.43
CA ASP A 18 9.10 -0.17 -9.16
C ASP A 18 9.36 0.66 -7.91
N LEU A 19 9.72 0.00 -6.84
CA LEU A 19 10.00 0.66 -5.57
C LEU A 19 11.45 1.10 -5.52
N ARG A 20 11.69 2.35 -5.16
CA ARG A 20 13.06 2.84 -4.98
C ARG A 20 13.70 2.17 -3.78
N LEU A 21 14.96 1.80 -3.96
CA LEU A 21 15.76 1.25 -2.87
C LEU A 21 16.62 2.35 -2.28
N PHE A 22 16.68 2.39 -0.96
CA PHE A 22 17.49 3.36 -0.23
C PHE A 22 18.42 2.60 0.70
N GLU A 23 19.70 2.95 0.64
CA GLU A 23 20.67 2.37 1.56
C GLU A 23 20.62 3.15 2.86
N VAL A 24 20.12 2.50 3.92
CA VAL A 24 19.94 3.16 5.22
C VAL A 24 21.15 3.01 6.12
N LYS A 25 22.00 2.02 5.82
CA LYS A 25 23.31 1.85 6.40
C LYS A 25 24.09 0.90 5.49
N PRO A 26 25.43 0.83 5.61
CA PRO A 26 26.22 -0.01 4.69
C PRO A 26 25.69 -1.44 4.64
N GLY A 27 25.39 -1.90 3.43
CA GLY A 27 24.91 -3.25 3.19
C GLY A 27 23.43 -3.49 3.46
N VAL A 28 22.68 -2.46 3.89
CA VAL A 28 21.25 -2.61 4.18
C VAL A 28 20.45 -1.63 3.34
N LYS A 29 19.65 -2.16 2.44
CA LYS A 29 18.77 -1.36 1.58
C LYS A 29 17.32 -1.69 1.90
N ILE A 30 16.48 -0.67 1.86
CA ILE A 30 15.04 -0.85 2.02
C ILE A 30 14.32 -0.39 0.77
N ALA A 31 13.24 -1.09 0.43
CA ALA A 31 12.35 -0.68 -0.65
C ALA A 31 11.24 0.18 -0.04
N ILE A 32 11.01 1.33 -0.64
CA ILE A 32 10.01 2.27 -0.11
C ILE A 32 8.74 2.12 -0.92
N LEU A 33 7.66 1.79 -0.24
CA LEU A 33 6.33 1.78 -0.82
C LEU A 33 5.59 3.04 -0.35
N ASN A 34 5.37 3.95 -1.29
CA ASN A 34 4.63 5.17 -1.00
C ASN A 34 3.31 5.13 -1.77
N ILE A 35 2.22 4.94 -1.04
CA ILE A 35 0.90 4.84 -1.63
C ILE A 35 0.15 6.18 -1.63
N LEU A 36 0.72 7.19 -0.99
CA LEU A 36 0.06 8.49 -0.91
C LEU A 36 0.00 9.11 -2.31
N GLY A 37 -1.21 9.36 -2.79
CA GLY A 37 -1.41 9.91 -4.13
C GLY A 37 -1.47 8.86 -5.24
N ASP A 38 -1.23 7.59 -4.93
CA ASP A 38 -1.29 6.51 -5.92
C ASP A 38 -2.69 5.89 -5.90
N THR A 39 -3.62 6.57 -6.56
CA THR A 39 -5.02 6.17 -6.53
C THR A 39 -5.27 4.78 -7.11
N GLU A 40 -4.60 4.46 -8.20
CA GLU A 40 -4.77 3.15 -8.84
C GLU A 40 -4.38 2.03 -7.89
N LEU A 41 -3.21 2.16 -7.28
CA LEU A 41 -2.72 1.14 -6.36
C LEU A 41 -3.60 1.03 -5.12
N VAL A 42 -4.00 2.17 -4.55
CA VAL A 42 -4.85 2.20 -3.36
C VAL A 42 -6.19 1.54 -3.62
N GLN A 43 -6.81 1.83 -4.75
CA GLN A 43 -8.10 1.23 -5.10
C GLN A 43 -7.97 -0.27 -5.33
N ALA A 44 -6.93 -0.70 -6.05
CA ALA A 44 -6.71 -2.11 -6.31
C ALA A 44 -6.43 -2.88 -5.02
N ALA A 45 -5.58 -2.32 -4.17
CA ALA A 45 -5.24 -2.95 -2.89
C ALA A 45 -6.46 -3.04 -1.97
N ALA A 46 -7.29 -1.99 -1.95
CA ALA A 46 -8.51 -2.01 -1.13
C ALA A 46 -9.47 -3.10 -1.59
N ARG A 47 -9.62 -3.29 -2.89
CA ARG A 47 -10.48 -4.35 -3.42
C ARG A 47 -9.98 -5.74 -3.03
N ASP A 48 -8.67 -5.95 -3.14
CA ASP A 48 -8.08 -7.24 -2.77
C ASP A 48 -8.17 -7.49 -1.27
N LEU A 49 -7.91 -6.47 -0.46
CA LEU A 49 -8.03 -6.60 0.99
C LEU A 49 -9.48 -6.88 1.40
N ALA A 50 -10.44 -6.21 0.77
CA ALA A 50 -11.85 -6.45 1.09
C ALA A 50 -12.23 -7.90 0.82
N LYS A 51 -11.73 -8.48 -0.28
CA LYS A 51 -11.96 -9.89 -0.57
C LYS A 51 -11.30 -10.80 0.46
N ALA A 52 -10.05 -10.50 0.81
CA ALA A 52 -9.30 -11.31 1.76
C ALA A 52 -9.93 -11.26 3.15
N LEU A 53 -10.54 -10.14 3.52
CA LEU A 53 -11.12 -9.94 4.84
C LEU A 53 -12.61 -10.19 4.90
N HIS A 54 -13.19 -10.69 3.80
CA HIS A 54 -14.63 -10.86 3.68
C HIS A 54 -15.26 -11.67 4.81
N ASP A 55 -14.56 -12.71 5.28
CA ASP A 55 -15.08 -13.59 6.31
C ASP A 55 -14.79 -13.12 7.72
N PHE A 56 -14.02 -12.04 7.86
CA PHE A 56 -13.75 -11.49 9.18
C PHE A 56 -14.92 -10.62 9.64
N ARG A 57 -15.28 -10.78 10.89
CA ARG A 57 -16.38 -9.99 11.48
C ARG A 57 -15.82 -8.73 12.13
N ALA A 58 -15.18 -7.90 11.32
CA ALA A 58 -14.64 -6.65 11.80
C ALA A 58 -15.76 -5.63 11.98
N GLU A 59 -15.61 -4.78 12.98
CA GLU A 59 -16.56 -3.69 13.23
C GLU A 59 -15.97 -2.34 12.85
N VAL A 60 -14.65 -2.26 12.84
CA VAL A 60 -13.94 -1.01 12.54
C VAL A 60 -12.57 -1.34 11.97
N LEU A 61 -12.08 -0.46 11.11
CA LEU A 61 -10.72 -0.55 10.58
C LEU A 61 -9.83 0.41 11.36
N VAL A 62 -8.60 -0.01 11.61
CA VAL A 62 -7.64 0.81 12.33
C VAL A 62 -6.38 0.92 11.48
N THR A 63 -5.83 2.11 11.37
CA THR A 63 -4.62 2.33 10.61
C THR A 63 -3.72 3.33 11.33
N ALA A 64 -2.44 3.29 10.99
CA ALA A 64 -1.50 4.26 11.51
C ALA A 64 -1.49 5.51 10.62
N GLU A 65 -1.20 6.63 11.24
CA GLU A 65 -0.99 7.89 10.53
C GLU A 65 0.37 7.83 9.81
N ALA A 66 0.53 8.34 8.60
CA ALA A 66 -0.49 9.04 7.85
C ALA A 66 -0.67 8.47 6.45
N LYS A 67 0.33 7.78 5.87
CA LYS A 67 0.32 7.39 4.46
C LYS A 67 -0.69 6.30 4.15
N SER A 68 -1.09 5.53 5.14
CA SER A 68 -2.06 4.45 4.95
C SER A 68 -3.51 4.89 5.15
N ILE A 69 -3.73 6.17 5.50
CA ILE A 69 -5.09 6.66 5.68
C ILE A 69 -5.92 6.56 4.39
N PRO A 70 -5.39 6.92 3.22
CA PRO A 70 -6.17 6.75 1.98
C PRO A 70 -6.57 5.30 1.71
N LEU A 71 -5.68 4.35 2.03
CA LEU A 71 -6.00 2.93 1.89
C LEU A 71 -7.08 2.51 2.86
N ALA A 72 -7.00 2.97 4.10
CA ALA A 72 -8.03 2.68 5.10
C ALA A 72 -9.38 3.24 4.67
N HIS A 73 -9.40 4.45 4.10
CA HIS A 73 -10.63 5.03 3.59
C HIS A 73 -11.21 4.21 2.45
N ALA A 74 -10.37 3.84 1.47
CA ALA A 74 -10.84 3.04 0.34
C ALA A 74 -11.36 1.68 0.80
N LEU A 75 -10.69 1.07 1.77
CA LEU A 75 -11.11 -0.21 2.32
C LEU A 75 -12.42 -0.06 3.11
N SER A 76 -12.55 1.06 3.83
CA SER A 76 -13.79 1.38 4.56
C SER A 76 -14.98 1.43 3.61
N VAL A 77 -14.81 2.08 2.46
CA VAL A 77 -15.87 2.14 1.44
C VAL A 77 -16.16 0.74 0.91
N ALA A 78 -15.12 -0.04 0.62
CA ALA A 78 -15.30 -1.37 0.04
C ALA A 78 -15.98 -2.35 1.00
N MET A 79 -15.71 -2.24 2.29
CA MET A 79 -16.25 -3.15 3.29
C MET A 79 -17.48 -2.61 4.02
N GLY A 80 -17.79 -1.34 3.87
CA GLY A 80 -18.90 -0.72 4.58
C GLY A 80 -18.65 -0.57 6.07
N LEU A 81 -17.40 -0.37 6.46
CA LEU A 81 -17.00 -0.25 7.86
C LEU A 81 -16.40 1.12 8.14
N PRO A 82 -16.58 1.65 9.35
CA PRO A 82 -15.88 2.88 9.73
C PRO A 82 -14.39 2.62 9.95
N TYR A 83 -13.63 3.70 9.91
CA TYR A 83 -12.19 3.61 10.20
C TYR A 83 -11.74 4.77 11.06
#